data_a55193fa974e165e4384a2eddde181d3
#
_entry.id   a55193fa974e165e4384a2eddde181d3
#
_cell.length_a   1.000
_cell.length_b   1.000
_cell.length_c   1.000
_cell.angle_alpha   90.00
_cell.angle_beta   90.00
_cell.angle_gamma   90.00
#
_symmetry.space_group_name_H-M   'P 1'
#
loop_
_entity.id
_entity.type
_entity.pdbx_description
1 polymer ?
#
loop_
_entity_poly.entity_id
_entity_poly.type
_entity_poly.pdbx_seq_one_letter_code
_entity_poly.pdbx_strand_id
1 'polypeptide(L)'
;MTTVSATPDAMSDLIGRRIRQDIVSMHGYAIQDSRGMVKLDAMENPHRLSPALQAELGRRLGAVALNRYPAGQPDALRKAIAGYAHMPPGFDIMLGNGSDELISLVSMAIDLPASQNPCGKAPVILAPEPGFVMYRMSAQFQGLAYVGVALTADFELDEAAMLAAIRQHQPALVYLAYPNNPTSNLWNDQTIAKIIQLQGEQGGLVVMDEAYQPFSSKTWLDPIRQNPGVHRHVLLMRTLSKFGLAGVRIGYLLGTAALVNEINKLRPPYNISTLNAECALFALEHADVYRAQAEDIKTQRTVLALAVQAMGCKVWPSDSNILLVRVADAAKTFEAMKLQGVLIKNVSKMHPLLHNCLRLTVGTATENTQMLDALQKSL
;
A
#
# COMPACT_ATOMS: atom_id res chain seq x y z
N MET A 1 -14.97 -22.44 -42.48
CA MET A 1 -14.16 -21.76 -41.48
C MET A 1 -13.12 -22.75 -40.97
N THR A 2 -11.90 -22.63 -41.51
CA THR A 2 -10.78 -23.49 -41.15
C THR A 2 -10.20 -23.00 -39.82
N THR A 3 -10.42 -23.75 -38.75
CA THR A 3 -9.75 -23.52 -37.47
C THR A 3 -8.27 -23.85 -37.65
N VAL A 4 -7.44 -22.81 -37.70
CA VAL A 4 -5.98 -22.97 -37.61
C VAL A 4 -5.65 -23.41 -36.22
N SER A 5 -5.38 -24.70 -36.03
CA SER A 5 -4.78 -25.24 -34.83
C SER A 5 -3.35 -24.69 -34.76
N ALA A 6 -3.14 -23.65 -33.93
CA ALA A 6 -1.80 -23.16 -33.65
C ALA A 6 -1.06 -24.24 -32.84
N THR A 7 0.08 -24.71 -33.37
CA THR A 7 0.98 -25.61 -32.67
C THR A 7 1.56 -24.87 -31.43
N PRO A 8 1.91 -25.54 -30.32
CA PRO A 8 2.53 -24.91 -29.13
C PRO A 8 3.75 -24.03 -29.47
N ASP A 9 4.56 -24.42 -30.45
CA ASP A 9 5.72 -23.64 -30.93
C ASP A 9 5.32 -22.29 -31.55
N ALA A 10 4.25 -22.26 -32.37
CA ALA A 10 3.77 -21.01 -33.01
C ALA A 10 3.25 -20.01 -31.97
N MET A 11 2.65 -20.48 -30.85
CA MET A 11 2.18 -19.60 -29.77
C MET A 11 3.35 -19.04 -28.96
N SER A 12 4.33 -19.86 -28.61
CA SER A 12 5.55 -19.42 -27.92
C SER A 12 6.32 -18.38 -28.73
N ASP A 13 6.42 -18.57 -30.02
CA ASP A 13 7.05 -17.63 -30.94
C ASP A 13 6.27 -16.30 -31.01
N LEU A 14 4.93 -16.34 -31.08
CA LEU A 14 4.08 -15.16 -31.02
C LEU A 14 4.25 -14.38 -29.71
N ILE A 15 4.24 -15.07 -28.56
CA ILE A 15 4.47 -14.46 -27.25
C ILE A 15 5.84 -13.79 -27.23
N GLY A 16 6.90 -14.49 -27.66
CA GLY A 16 8.26 -13.95 -27.67
C GLY A 16 8.44 -12.71 -28.54
N ARG A 17 7.64 -12.56 -29.59
CA ARG A 17 7.68 -11.39 -30.50
C ARG A 17 6.82 -10.22 -30.06
N ARG A 18 5.76 -10.45 -29.27
CA ARG A 18 4.73 -9.43 -28.98
C ARG A 18 4.64 -9.04 -27.54
N ILE A 19 5.03 -9.92 -26.62
CA ILE A 19 5.03 -9.63 -25.19
C ILE A 19 6.45 -9.30 -24.74
N ARG A 20 6.60 -8.25 -23.96
CA ARG A 20 7.89 -7.83 -23.38
C ARG A 20 8.53 -9.00 -22.61
N GLN A 21 9.82 -9.23 -22.83
CA GLN A 21 10.55 -10.37 -22.24
C GLN A 21 10.60 -10.30 -20.71
N ASP A 22 10.71 -9.11 -20.13
CA ASP A 22 10.65 -8.89 -18.69
C ASP A 22 9.27 -9.28 -18.10
N ILE A 23 8.18 -9.09 -18.86
CA ILE A 23 6.84 -9.54 -18.46
C ILE A 23 6.72 -11.07 -18.59
N VAL A 24 7.24 -11.65 -19.67
CA VAL A 24 7.23 -13.13 -19.87
C VAL A 24 7.97 -13.85 -18.75
N SER A 25 9.05 -13.26 -18.24
CA SER A 25 9.85 -13.82 -17.14
C SER A 25 9.26 -13.61 -15.75
N MET A 26 8.23 -12.79 -15.61
CA MET A 26 7.60 -12.51 -14.32
C MET A 26 6.70 -13.65 -13.86
N HIS A 27 6.61 -13.81 -12.55
CA HIS A 27 5.55 -14.61 -11.93
C HIS A 27 4.41 -13.69 -11.51
N GLY A 28 3.17 -14.07 -11.84
CA GLY A 28 1.98 -13.39 -11.34
C GLY A 28 1.94 -13.36 -9.81
N TYR A 29 1.35 -12.31 -9.25
CA TYR A 29 1.17 -12.22 -7.80
C TYR A 29 0.30 -13.38 -7.29
N ALA A 30 0.88 -14.26 -6.49
CA ALA A 30 0.17 -15.42 -5.95
C ALA A 30 -0.58 -15.04 -4.66
N ILE A 31 -1.90 -15.19 -4.70
CA ILE A 31 -2.75 -15.09 -3.51
C ILE A 31 -2.81 -16.48 -2.87
N GLN A 32 -2.55 -16.55 -1.56
CA GLN A 32 -2.65 -17.82 -0.83
C GLN A 32 -4.11 -18.19 -0.58
N ASP A 33 -4.44 -19.48 -0.69
CA ASP A 33 -5.76 -19.97 -0.30
C ASP A 33 -5.89 -19.94 1.22
N SER A 34 -6.85 -19.17 1.71
CA SER A 34 -7.12 -18.98 3.14
C SER A 34 -8.44 -19.62 3.60
N ARG A 35 -9.09 -20.39 2.75
CA ARG A 35 -10.38 -21.02 3.07
C ARG A 35 -10.25 -21.93 4.29
N GLY A 36 -11.10 -21.69 5.30
CA GLY A 36 -11.11 -22.47 6.54
C GLY A 36 -9.95 -22.13 7.51
N MET A 37 -9.18 -21.09 7.25
CA MET A 37 -8.07 -20.64 8.09
C MET A 37 -8.38 -19.31 8.77
N VAL A 38 -7.72 -19.05 9.89
CA VAL A 38 -7.59 -17.72 10.48
C VAL A 38 -6.67 -16.90 9.55
N LYS A 39 -7.26 -15.93 8.83
CA LYS A 39 -6.59 -15.19 7.75
C LYS A 39 -5.91 -13.94 8.29
N LEU A 40 -4.60 -14.01 8.53
CA LEU A 40 -3.78 -12.94 9.09
C LEU A 40 -2.55 -12.61 8.21
N ASP A 41 -2.67 -12.76 6.89
CA ASP A 41 -1.60 -12.56 5.91
C ASP A 41 -1.67 -11.23 5.14
N ALA A 42 -2.86 -10.61 5.04
CA ALA A 42 -3.15 -9.53 4.10
C ALA A 42 -3.42 -8.15 4.74
N MET A 43 -3.15 -7.99 6.04
CA MET A 43 -3.25 -6.70 6.74
C MET A 43 -4.66 -6.08 6.62
N GLU A 44 -5.69 -6.92 6.69
CA GLU A 44 -7.08 -6.50 6.67
C GLU A 44 -7.54 -6.06 8.07
N ASN A 45 -8.62 -5.27 8.14
CA ASN A 45 -9.34 -5.04 9.39
C ASN A 45 -10.19 -6.28 9.68
N PRO A 46 -10.03 -6.93 10.84
CA PRO A 46 -10.74 -8.17 11.16
C PRO A 46 -12.21 -7.94 11.57
N HIS A 47 -12.59 -6.72 11.90
CA HIS A 47 -13.92 -6.42 12.39
C HIS A 47 -14.95 -6.28 11.26
N ARG A 48 -16.10 -6.90 11.46
CA ARG A 48 -17.27 -6.73 10.59
C ARG A 48 -18.18 -5.63 11.13
N LEU A 49 -18.95 -5.02 10.25
CA LEU A 49 -20.04 -4.15 10.65
C LEU A 49 -21.08 -4.90 11.49
N SER A 50 -21.78 -4.19 12.37
CA SER A 50 -22.91 -4.75 13.10
C SER A 50 -24.04 -5.20 12.13
N PRO A 51 -24.88 -6.17 12.51
CA PRO A 51 -25.99 -6.62 11.65
C PRO A 51 -26.89 -5.48 11.20
N ALA A 52 -27.14 -4.48 12.04
CA ALA A 52 -27.94 -3.31 11.70
C ALA A 52 -27.30 -2.49 10.59
N LEU A 53 -26.00 -2.17 10.69
CA LEU A 53 -25.28 -1.43 9.67
C LEU A 53 -25.10 -2.23 8.38
N GLN A 54 -24.97 -3.58 8.48
CA GLN A 54 -24.94 -4.44 7.29
C GLN A 54 -26.27 -4.39 6.54
N ALA A 55 -27.41 -4.43 7.26
CA ALA A 55 -28.74 -4.35 6.67
C ALA A 55 -28.98 -2.98 6.01
N GLU A 56 -28.55 -1.89 6.67
CA GLU A 56 -28.66 -0.54 6.11
C GLU A 56 -27.82 -0.38 4.84
N LEU A 57 -26.55 -0.80 4.88
CA LEU A 57 -25.69 -0.80 3.70
C LEU A 57 -26.31 -1.64 2.57
N GLY A 58 -26.82 -2.84 2.88
CA GLY A 58 -27.48 -3.70 1.90
C GLY A 58 -28.67 -3.01 1.21
N ARG A 59 -29.51 -2.29 1.96
CA ARG A 59 -30.62 -1.50 1.42
C ARG A 59 -30.13 -0.36 0.49
N ARG A 60 -29.07 0.36 0.87
CA ARG A 60 -28.47 1.41 0.04
C ARG A 60 -27.91 0.85 -1.25
N LEU A 61 -27.14 -0.24 -1.17
CA LEU A 61 -26.56 -0.90 -2.35
C LEU A 61 -27.64 -1.46 -3.31
N GLY A 62 -28.75 -1.98 -2.77
CA GLY A 62 -29.88 -2.45 -3.57
C GLY A 62 -30.61 -1.34 -4.34
N ALA A 63 -30.47 -0.08 -3.92
CA ALA A 63 -31.05 1.09 -4.60
C ALA A 63 -30.15 1.67 -5.71
N VAL A 64 -28.89 1.18 -5.84
CA VAL A 64 -27.94 1.69 -6.84
C VAL A 64 -28.34 1.24 -8.25
N ALA A 65 -28.35 2.18 -9.19
CA ALA A 65 -28.66 1.91 -10.61
C ALA A 65 -27.48 1.22 -11.32
N LEU A 66 -27.44 -0.11 -11.24
CA LEU A 66 -26.34 -0.92 -11.80
C LEU A 66 -26.26 -0.91 -13.33
N ASN A 67 -27.35 -0.53 -14.00
CA ASN A 67 -27.48 -0.45 -15.47
C ASN A 67 -26.94 0.87 -16.05
N ARG A 68 -26.33 1.74 -15.22
CA ARG A 68 -25.80 3.04 -15.64
C ARG A 68 -24.31 3.15 -15.27
N TYR A 69 -23.55 3.81 -16.11
CA TYR A 69 -22.19 4.21 -15.75
C TYR A 69 -22.22 5.21 -14.59
N PRO A 70 -21.18 5.21 -13.72
CA PRO A 70 -21.02 6.25 -12.72
C PRO A 70 -21.02 7.64 -13.37
N ALA A 71 -21.74 8.59 -12.81
CA ALA A 71 -21.75 9.98 -13.28
C ALA A 71 -20.43 10.67 -12.90
N GLY A 72 -19.50 10.71 -13.85
CA GLY A 72 -18.20 11.40 -13.68
C GLY A 72 -17.34 10.87 -12.54
N GLN A 73 -16.56 11.76 -11.93
CA GLN A 73 -15.94 11.46 -10.64
C GLN A 73 -17.02 11.44 -9.56
N PRO A 74 -16.97 10.52 -8.59
CA PRO A 74 -17.93 10.51 -7.49
C PRO A 74 -17.66 11.70 -6.55
N ASP A 75 -18.15 12.88 -6.93
CA ASP A 75 -17.91 14.15 -6.24
C ASP A 75 -18.33 14.13 -4.77
N ALA A 76 -19.42 13.43 -4.46
CA ALA A 76 -19.84 13.25 -3.08
C ALA A 76 -18.78 12.49 -2.27
N LEU A 77 -18.18 11.43 -2.84
CA LEU A 77 -17.12 10.67 -2.19
C LEU A 77 -15.84 11.50 -2.06
N ARG A 78 -15.45 12.27 -3.09
CA ARG A 78 -14.28 13.17 -3.00
C ARG A 78 -14.46 14.19 -1.87
N LYS A 79 -15.63 14.81 -1.77
CA LYS A 79 -15.96 15.77 -0.69
C LYS A 79 -15.94 15.10 0.69
N ALA A 80 -16.49 13.91 0.81
CA ALA A 80 -16.48 13.15 2.07
C ALA A 80 -15.03 12.79 2.50
N ILE A 81 -14.20 12.33 1.56
CA ILE A 81 -12.78 12.03 1.83
C ILE A 81 -12.02 13.31 2.17
N ALA A 82 -12.24 14.42 1.46
CA ALA A 82 -11.60 15.71 1.74
C ALA A 82 -11.92 16.20 3.15
N GLY A 83 -13.19 16.08 3.57
CA GLY A 83 -13.62 16.39 4.93
C GLY A 83 -12.98 15.44 5.96
N TYR A 84 -13.03 14.14 5.74
CA TYR A 84 -12.45 13.13 6.62
C TYR A 84 -10.93 13.30 6.78
N ALA A 85 -10.21 13.58 5.69
CA ALA A 85 -8.78 13.83 5.69
C ALA A 85 -8.41 15.23 6.18
N HIS A 86 -9.37 16.14 6.37
CA HIS A 86 -9.12 17.56 6.63
C HIS A 86 -8.15 18.17 5.62
N MET A 87 -8.46 18.02 4.34
CA MET A 87 -7.61 18.48 3.22
C MET A 87 -7.35 19.98 3.31
N PRO A 88 -6.08 20.43 3.14
CA PRO A 88 -5.77 21.85 3.16
C PRO A 88 -6.29 22.59 1.90
N PRO A 89 -6.53 23.92 1.98
CA PRO A 89 -6.88 24.73 0.83
C PRO A 89 -5.80 24.66 -0.28
N GLY A 90 -6.25 24.70 -1.54
CA GLY A 90 -5.35 24.63 -2.71
C GLY A 90 -4.90 23.21 -3.09
N PHE A 91 -5.35 22.21 -2.33
CA PHE A 91 -5.15 20.79 -2.61
C PHE A 91 -6.38 20.19 -3.29
N ASP A 92 -6.20 19.06 -3.94
CA ASP A 92 -7.28 18.26 -4.54
C ASP A 92 -7.04 16.77 -4.31
N ILE A 93 -8.04 15.95 -4.65
CA ILE A 93 -8.03 14.50 -4.45
C ILE A 93 -8.31 13.80 -5.77
N MET A 94 -7.47 12.81 -6.11
CA MET A 94 -7.73 11.80 -7.13
C MET A 94 -8.07 10.48 -6.47
N LEU A 95 -9.13 9.80 -6.96
CA LEU A 95 -9.52 8.47 -6.51
C LEU A 95 -8.95 7.39 -7.42
N GLY A 96 -8.53 6.27 -6.82
CA GLY A 96 -8.06 5.09 -7.53
C GLY A 96 -8.72 3.82 -7.01
N ASN A 97 -8.66 2.77 -7.84
CA ASN A 97 -9.13 1.44 -7.49
C ASN A 97 -8.12 0.73 -6.55
N GLY A 98 -8.03 1.23 -5.32
CA GLY A 98 -6.97 0.98 -4.36
C GLY A 98 -5.73 1.83 -4.63
N SER A 99 -4.75 1.77 -3.72
CA SER A 99 -3.45 2.44 -3.88
C SER A 99 -2.63 1.88 -5.05
N ASP A 100 -2.82 0.63 -5.43
CA ASP A 100 -2.09 -0.01 -6.53
C ASP A 100 -2.32 0.70 -7.87
N GLU A 101 -3.58 1.09 -8.17
CA GLU A 101 -3.88 1.89 -9.35
C GLU A 101 -3.25 3.28 -9.27
N LEU A 102 -3.25 3.91 -8.09
CA LEU A 102 -2.64 5.22 -7.88
C LEU A 102 -1.11 5.17 -8.12
N ILE A 103 -0.43 4.14 -7.61
CA ILE A 103 0.99 3.91 -7.87
C ILE A 103 1.25 3.79 -9.37
N SER A 104 0.43 3.03 -10.08
CA SER A 104 0.54 2.87 -11.53
C SER A 104 0.33 4.19 -12.28
N LEU A 105 -0.70 4.95 -11.93
CA LEU A 105 -1.01 6.25 -12.55
C LEU A 105 0.10 7.28 -12.31
N VAL A 106 0.67 7.35 -11.10
CA VAL A 106 1.80 8.24 -10.82
C VAL A 106 3.04 7.80 -11.59
N SER A 107 3.30 6.49 -11.70
CA SER A 107 4.42 5.96 -12.50
C SER A 107 4.26 6.30 -13.99
N MET A 108 3.04 6.18 -14.54
CA MET A 108 2.74 6.59 -15.92
C MET A 108 2.94 8.10 -16.13
N ALA A 109 2.62 8.93 -15.12
CA ALA A 109 2.72 10.39 -15.23
C ALA A 109 4.16 10.88 -15.33
N ILE A 110 5.12 10.15 -14.76
CA ILE A 110 6.55 10.51 -14.77
C ILE A 110 7.33 9.86 -15.92
N ASP A 111 6.71 8.99 -16.71
CA ASP A 111 7.32 8.35 -17.88
C ASP A 111 7.38 9.36 -19.04
N LEU A 112 8.47 10.14 -19.06
CA LEU A 112 8.67 11.18 -20.06
C LEU A 112 8.97 10.59 -21.43
N PRO A 113 8.25 11.00 -22.48
CA PRO A 113 8.57 10.60 -23.86
C PRO A 113 9.96 11.10 -24.26
N ALA A 114 10.60 10.40 -25.21
CA ALA A 114 11.96 10.73 -25.65
C ALA A 114 12.12 12.21 -26.08
N SER A 115 11.07 12.83 -26.62
CA SER A 115 11.07 14.26 -27.00
C SER A 115 11.18 15.21 -25.80
N GLN A 116 10.84 14.77 -24.59
CA GLN A 116 10.91 15.56 -23.36
C GLN A 116 12.04 15.07 -22.43
N ASN A 117 12.76 14.02 -22.82
CA ASN A 117 13.85 13.41 -22.08
C ASN A 117 15.17 13.58 -22.84
N PRO A 118 15.81 14.75 -22.78
CA PRO A 118 17.03 15.04 -23.56
C PRO A 118 18.21 14.12 -23.17
N CYS A 119 18.19 13.49 -22.01
CA CYS A 119 19.24 12.58 -21.56
C CYS A 119 19.06 11.15 -22.08
N GLY A 120 17.91 10.81 -22.66
CA GLY A 120 17.59 9.46 -23.16
C GLY A 120 17.58 8.35 -22.12
N LYS A 121 17.68 8.70 -20.81
CA LYS A 121 17.64 7.73 -19.71
C LYS A 121 16.21 7.57 -19.20
N ALA A 122 15.81 6.33 -18.89
CA ALA A 122 14.53 6.08 -18.26
C ALA A 122 14.43 6.85 -16.92
N PRO A 123 13.28 7.50 -16.64
CA PRO A 123 13.06 8.11 -15.33
C PRO A 123 13.24 7.09 -14.20
N VAL A 124 13.74 7.55 -13.07
CA VAL A 124 14.06 6.70 -11.91
C VAL A 124 12.98 6.85 -10.84
N ILE A 125 12.49 5.72 -10.35
CA ILE A 125 11.74 5.60 -9.10
C ILE A 125 12.71 5.10 -8.02
N LEU A 126 12.75 5.80 -6.88
CA LEU A 126 13.58 5.43 -5.75
C LEU A 126 12.70 5.14 -4.52
N ALA A 127 13.01 4.08 -3.79
CA ALA A 127 12.35 3.77 -2.52
C ALA A 127 13.29 3.06 -1.54
N PRO A 128 13.07 3.20 -0.21
CA PRO A 128 13.73 2.40 0.80
C PRO A 128 13.35 0.91 0.69
N GLU A 129 14.32 0.01 0.98
CA GLU A 129 14.11 -1.45 0.99
C GLU A 129 14.63 -2.09 2.30
N PRO A 130 13.90 -3.04 2.87
CA PRO A 130 12.64 -3.62 2.41
C PRO A 130 11.45 -2.66 2.48
N GLY A 131 10.64 -2.64 1.42
CA GLY A 131 9.47 -1.77 1.26
C GLY A 131 8.32 -2.47 0.54
N PHE A 132 7.29 -1.70 0.16
CA PHE A 132 6.13 -2.24 -0.54
C PHE A 132 6.49 -2.60 -1.98
N VAL A 133 6.29 -3.87 -2.33
CA VAL A 133 6.73 -4.46 -3.61
C VAL A 133 6.17 -3.77 -4.86
N MET A 134 5.00 -3.13 -4.74
CA MET A 134 4.34 -2.49 -5.88
C MET A 134 5.11 -1.29 -6.43
N TYR A 135 5.96 -0.63 -5.66
CA TYR A 135 6.80 0.46 -6.20
C TYR A 135 7.77 -0.06 -7.27
N ARG A 136 8.49 -1.14 -6.97
CA ARG A 136 9.38 -1.81 -7.93
C ARG A 136 8.62 -2.40 -9.11
N MET A 137 7.51 -3.10 -8.83
CA MET A 137 6.71 -3.73 -9.89
C MET A 137 6.12 -2.68 -10.83
N SER A 138 5.61 -1.56 -10.31
CA SER A 138 5.04 -0.50 -11.13
C SER A 138 6.10 0.18 -12.01
N ALA A 139 7.31 0.41 -11.48
CA ALA A 139 8.44 0.87 -12.28
C ALA A 139 8.73 -0.10 -13.42
N GLN A 140 8.82 -1.40 -13.14
CA GLN A 140 9.06 -2.43 -14.15
C GLN A 140 7.93 -2.46 -15.21
N PHE A 141 6.65 -2.38 -14.81
CA PHE A 141 5.53 -2.38 -15.74
C PHE A 141 5.60 -1.22 -16.75
N GLN A 142 6.05 -0.06 -16.30
CA GLN A 142 6.21 1.13 -17.15
C GLN A 142 7.57 1.20 -17.86
N GLY A 143 8.49 0.26 -17.64
CA GLY A 143 9.84 0.31 -18.22
C GLY A 143 10.74 1.38 -17.59
N LEU A 144 10.40 1.84 -16.39
CA LEU A 144 11.17 2.83 -15.64
C LEU A 144 12.33 2.17 -14.89
N ALA A 145 13.37 2.94 -14.60
CA ALA A 145 14.44 2.47 -13.72
C ALA A 145 13.97 2.49 -12.26
N TYR A 146 14.43 1.52 -11.47
CA TYR A 146 14.14 1.45 -10.05
C TYR A 146 15.43 1.37 -9.24
N VAL A 147 15.53 2.20 -8.19
CA VAL A 147 16.64 2.21 -7.25
C VAL A 147 16.11 1.94 -5.84
N GLY A 148 16.48 0.80 -5.27
CA GLY A 148 16.22 0.47 -3.88
C GLY A 148 17.39 0.91 -3.00
N VAL A 149 17.10 1.63 -1.91
CA VAL A 149 18.11 2.00 -0.89
C VAL A 149 17.84 1.18 0.36
N ALA A 150 18.82 0.40 0.78
CA ALA A 150 18.67 -0.46 1.95
C ALA A 150 18.42 0.36 3.23
N LEU A 151 17.47 -0.10 4.03
CA LEU A 151 17.28 0.38 5.40
C LEU A 151 18.47 -0.09 6.28
N THR A 152 18.61 0.52 7.44
CA THR A 152 19.55 0.03 8.47
C THR A 152 19.13 -1.33 9.03
N ALA A 153 19.99 -1.96 9.83
CA ALA A 153 19.67 -3.24 10.49
C ALA A 153 18.44 -3.18 11.43
N ASP A 154 18.11 -1.98 11.91
CA ASP A 154 16.93 -1.73 12.75
C ASP A 154 15.75 -1.16 11.95
N PHE A 155 15.82 -1.23 10.62
CA PHE A 155 14.81 -0.78 9.66
C PHE A 155 14.54 0.74 9.66
N GLU A 156 15.51 1.54 10.13
CA GLU A 156 15.49 2.99 9.97
C GLU A 156 16.00 3.41 8.59
N LEU A 157 15.62 4.62 8.15
CA LEU A 157 16.22 5.20 6.95
C LEU A 157 17.72 5.44 7.16
N ASP A 158 18.57 4.96 6.26
CA ASP A 158 19.93 5.42 6.15
C ASP A 158 19.95 6.80 5.46
N GLU A 159 19.97 7.87 6.26
CA GLU A 159 19.92 9.25 5.76
C GLU A 159 21.02 9.50 4.73
N ALA A 160 22.26 9.10 5.04
CA ALA A 160 23.40 9.35 4.16
C ALA A 160 23.25 8.64 2.81
N ALA A 161 22.85 7.35 2.86
CA ALA A 161 22.62 6.56 1.65
C ALA A 161 21.45 7.09 0.82
N MET A 162 20.33 7.48 1.46
CA MET A 162 19.17 8.08 0.78
C MET A 162 19.55 9.38 0.06
N LEU A 163 20.19 10.32 0.76
CA LEU A 163 20.59 11.59 0.19
C LEU A 163 21.64 11.43 -0.93
N ALA A 164 22.58 10.48 -0.78
CA ALA A 164 23.56 10.16 -1.81
C ALA A 164 22.88 9.58 -3.06
N ALA A 165 21.96 8.63 -2.90
CA ALA A 165 21.23 8.01 -4.00
C ALA A 165 20.36 9.04 -4.76
N ILE A 166 19.70 9.97 -4.06
CA ILE A 166 18.93 11.05 -4.70
C ILE A 166 19.84 11.94 -5.54
N ARG A 167 21.02 12.35 -5.01
CA ARG A 167 21.97 13.17 -5.77
C ARG A 167 22.52 12.44 -6.99
N GLN A 168 22.83 11.16 -6.85
CA GLN A 168 23.42 10.34 -7.92
C GLN A 168 22.44 10.01 -9.02
N HIS A 169 21.21 9.61 -8.66
CA HIS A 169 20.24 9.09 -9.62
C HIS A 169 19.21 10.11 -10.07
N GLN A 170 19.08 11.25 -9.37
CA GLN A 170 18.11 12.31 -9.65
C GLN A 170 16.71 11.74 -9.95
N PRO A 171 16.12 10.98 -9.00
CA PRO A 171 14.88 10.26 -9.26
C PRO A 171 13.74 11.23 -9.58
N ALA A 172 12.92 10.87 -10.58
CA ALA A 172 11.69 11.59 -10.86
C ALA A 172 10.68 11.44 -9.72
N LEU A 173 10.76 10.33 -8.99
CA LEU A 173 9.83 9.99 -7.91
C LEU A 173 10.55 9.24 -6.78
N VAL A 174 10.30 9.66 -5.54
CA VAL A 174 10.67 8.94 -4.31
C VAL A 174 9.41 8.48 -3.60
N TYR A 175 9.31 7.18 -3.26
CA TYR A 175 8.27 6.65 -2.37
C TYR A 175 8.78 6.54 -0.94
N LEU A 176 7.99 7.02 0.02
CA LEU A 176 8.23 6.89 1.46
C LEU A 176 6.96 6.34 2.13
N ALA A 177 6.96 5.06 2.50
CA ALA A 177 5.85 4.44 3.21
C ALA A 177 5.90 4.80 4.71
N TYR A 178 4.79 5.33 5.25
CA TYR A 178 4.75 5.89 6.60
C TYR A 178 3.41 5.59 7.30
N PRO A 179 3.34 4.52 8.10
CA PRO A 179 4.34 3.51 8.44
C PRO A 179 4.78 2.61 7.28
N ASN A 180 6.03 2.07 7.35
CA ASN A 180 6.57 1.21 6.31
C ASN A 180 5.93 -0.20 6.34
N ASN A 181 5.91 -0.87 5.22
CA ASN A 181 5.54 -2.28 5.07
C ASN A 181 6.72 -3.03 4.40
N PRO A 182 7.29 -4.09 5.02
CA PRO A 182 6.69 -4.90 6.11
C PRO A 182 7.14 -4.55 7.52
N THR A 183 7.96 -3.53 7.72
CA THR A 183 8.63 -3.26 9.01
C THR A 183 7.74 -2.58 10.04
N SER A 184 6.69 -1.91 9.59
CA SER A 184 5.63 -1.32 10.43
C SER A 184 6.01 -0.12 11.30
N ASN A 185 7.27 0.30 11.25
CA ASN A 185 7.76 1.45 12.00
C ASN A 185 7.52 2.78 11.28
N LEU A 186 7.50 3.86 12.04
CA LEU A 186 7.64 5.22 11.55
C LEU A 186 9.12 5.59 11.54
N TRP A 187 9.57 6.22 10.47
CA TRP A 187 10.93 6.70 10.35
C TRP A 187 11.09 8.09 10.98
N ASN A 188 12.35 8.51 11.16
CA ASN A 188 12.67 9.80 11.72
C ASN A 188 12.16 10.95 10.82
N ASP A 189 11.33 11.84 11.39
CA ASP A 189 10.69 12.95 10.68
C ASP A 189 11.72 13.94 10.09
N GLN A 190 12.85 14.15 10.76
CA GLN A 190 13.91 15.05 10.29
C GLN A 190 14.61 14.48 9.04
N THR A 191 14.87 13.18 9.03
CA THR A 191 15.42 12.49 7.86
C THR A 191 14.46 12.54 6.68
N ILE A 192 13.16 12.31 6.91
CA ILE A 192 12.13 12.45 5.87
C ILE A 192 12.10 13.89 5.34
N ALA A 193 12.12 14.90 6.22
CA ALA A 193 12.11 16.30 5.82
C ALA A 193 13.31 16.66 4.91
N LYS A 194 14.51 16.18 5.23
CA LYS A 194 15.71 16.38 4.40
C LYS A 194 15.58 15.71 3.02
N ILE A 195 15.01 14.50 2.98
CA ILE A 195 14.75 13.78 1.72
C ILE A 195 13.77 14.57 0.86
N ILE A 196 12.66 15.02 1.43
CA ILE A 196 11.64 15.83 0.73
C ILE A 196 12.27 17.12 0.21
N GLN A 197 13.03 17.83 1.05
CA GLN A 197 13.68 19.06 0.64
C GLN A 197 14.61 18.84 -0.54
N LEU A 198 15.56 17.90 -0.43
CA LEU A 198 16.53 17.62 -1.50
C LEU A 198 15.84 17.19 -2.80
N GLN A 199 14.80 16.33 -2.70
CA GLN A 199 14.04 15.88 -3.86
C GLN A 199 13.33 17.05 -4.56
N GLY A 200 12.74 17.97 -3.79
CA GLY A 200 12.12 19.18 -4.33
C GLY A 200 13.12 20.15 -4.98
N GLU A 201 14.32 20.32 -4.40
CA GLU A 201 15.40 21.11 -4.97
C GLU A 201 15.87 20.56 -6.33
N GLN A 202 15.77 19.24 -6.53
CA GLN A 202 16.10 18.58 -7.79
C GLN A 202 14.92 18.50 -8.78
N GLY A 203 13.76 19.04 -8.41
CA GLY A 203 12.55 19.03 -9.26
C GLY A 203 11.82 17.70 -9.33
N GLY A 204 12.11 16.75 -8.46
CA GLY A 204 11.44 15.47 -8.37
C GLY A 204 10.22 15.48 -7.43
N LEU A 205 9.39 14.45 -7.53
CA LEU A 205 8.21 14.24 -6.71
C LEU A 205 8.49 13.32 -5.52
N VAL A 206 7.69 13.44 -4.46
CA VAL A 206 7.66 12.51 -3.34
C VAL A 206 6.24 12.00 -3.14
N VAL A 207 6.05 10.68 -2.99
CA VAL A 207 4.82 10.10 -2.50
C VAL A 207 5.03 9.63 -1.07
N MET A 208 4.29 10.24 -0.14
CA MET A 208 4.14 9.75 1.22
C MET A 208 2.99 8.73 1.21
N ASP A 209 3.33 7.44 1.32
CA ASP A 209 2.34 6.37 1.36
C ASP A 209 1.91 6.10 2.80
N GLU A 210 0.73 6.58 3.13
CA GLU A 210 0.08 6.42 4.43
C GLU A 210 -1.04 5.36 4.39
N ALA A 211 -0.81 4.23 3.73
CA ALA A 211 -1.81 3.16 3.66
C ALA A 211 -2.28 2.67 5.04
N TYR A 212 -1.42 2.78 6.05
CA TYR A 212 -1.71 2.36 7.44
C TYR A 212 -2.11 3.52 8.36
N GLN A 213 -2.45 4.67 7.83
CA GLN A 213 -2.80 5.88 8.59
C GLN A 213 -3.85 5.63 9.71
N PRO A 214 -4.87 4.78 9.58
CA PRO A 214 -5.84 4.56 10.66
C PRO A 214 -5.21 4.08 11.98
N PHE A 215 -4.04 3.45 11.93
CA PHE A 215 -3.34 2.88 13.09
C PHE A 215 -2.14 3.71 13.52
N SER A 216 -1.70 4.65 12.69
CA SER A 216 -0.49 5.43 12.91
C SER A 216 -0.69 6.50 13.97
N SER A 217 0.35 6.74 14.76
CA SER A 217 0.40 7.82 15.74
C SER A 217 0.68 9.19 15.10
N LYS A 218 1.13 9.22 13.82
CA LYS A 218 1.50 10.43 13.09
C LYS A 218 0.96 10.41 11.67
N THR A 219 0.91 11.58 11.06
CA THR A 219 0.64 11.76 9.62
C THR A 219 1.52 12.85 9.04
N TRP A 220 2.00 12.66 7.81
CA TRP A 220 2.73 13.69 7.09
C TRP A 220 1.83 14.81 6.56
N LEU A 221 0.53 14.62 6.64
CA LEU A 221 -0.43 15.67 6.32
C LEU A 221 -0.31 16.91 7.26
N ASP A 222 0.16 16.72 8.50
CA ASP A 222 0.34 17.82 9.44
C ASP A 222 1.47 18.78 9.02
N PRO A 223 2.69 18.32 8.67
CA PRO A 223 3.70 19.19 8.03
C PRO A 223 3.22 19.87 6.75
N ILE A 224 2.47 19.14 5.90
CA ILE A 224 1.89 19.69 4.66
C ILE A 224 0.94 20.85 4.98
N ARG A 225 0.07 20.72 5.99
CA ARG A 225 -0.86 21.78 6.40
C ARG A 225 -0.14 23.01 6.95
N GLN A 226 0.94 22.78 7.72
CA GLN A 226 1.72 23.85 8.31
C GLN A 226 2.47 24.67 7.24
N ASN A 227 3.02 24.02 6.23
CA ASN A 227 3.84 24.63 5.19
C ASN A 227 3.51 24.09 3.79
N PRO A 228 2.32 24.35 3.24
CA PRO A 228 1.91 23.76 1.96
C PRO A 228 2.81 24.17 0.79
N GLY A 229 3.40 25.36 0.83
CA GLY A 229 4.31 25.86 -0.20
C GLY A 229 5.62 25.07 -0.31
N VAL A 230 6.14 24.56 0.80
CA VAL A 230 7.35 23.73 0.85
C VAL A 230 7.06 22.31 0.33
N HIS A 231 5.84 21.83 0.52
CA HIS A 231 5.41 20.47 0.18
C HIS A 231 4.65 20.39 -1.15
N ARG A 232 4.73 21.38 -2.04
CA ARG A 232 3.97 21.42 -3.31
C ARG A 232 4.24 20.24 -4.26
N HIS A 233 5.39 19.58 -4.13
CA HIS A 233 5.82 18.42 -4.90
C HIS A 233 5.57 17.09 -4.15
N VAL A 234 4.93 17.15 -2.99
CA VAL A 234 4.58 15.97 -2.17
C VAL A 234 3.15 15.56 -2.45
N LEU A 235 2.97 14.29 -2.78
CA LEU A 235 1.70 13.61 -2.89
C LEU A 235 1.49 12.73 -1.67
N LEU A 236 0.34 12.81 -1.03
CA LEU A 236 -0.04 11.93 0.07
C LEU A 236 -0.98 10.86 -0.45
N MET A 237 -0.61 9.61 -0.33
CA MET A 237 -1.40 8.47 -0.78
C MET A 237 -1.98 7.71 0.40
N ARG A 238 -3.27 7.42 0.37
CA ARG A 238 -3.98 6.62 1.37
C ARG A 238 -4.92 5.62 0.73
N THR A 239 -5.37 4.64 1.51
CA THR A 239 -6.36 3.64 1.08
C THR A 239 -7.41 3.40 2.15
N LEU A 240 -8.63 3.13 1.74
CA LEU A 240 -9.68 2.66 2.63
C LEU A 240 -9.57 1.15 2.91
N SER A 241 -8.63 0.44 2.26
CA SER A 241 -8.41 -0.99 2.50
C SER A 241 -8.07 -1.30 3.95
N LYS A 242 -7.25 -0.46 4.60
CA LYS A 242 -6.84 -0.68 5.99
C LYS A 242 -7.81 -0.05 7.00
N PHE A 243 -8.60 0.91 6.53
CA PHE A 243 -9.71 1.48 7.30
C PHE A 243 -10.79 0.43 7.65
N GLY A 244 -11.02 -0.55 6.78
CA GLY A 244 -12.00 -1.62 6.95
C GLY A 244 -12.72 -2.01 5.66
N LEU A 245 -12.24 -1.49 4.53
CA LEU A 245 -12.89 -1.64 3.23
C LEU A 245 -11.96 -2.28 2.19
N ALA A 246 -11.20 -3.31 2.58
CA ALA A 246 -10.26 -3.98 1.68
C ALA A 246 -10.94 -4.49 0.39
N GLY A 247 -12.14 -5.06 0.50
CA GLY A 247 -12.93 -5.57 -0.63
C GLY A 247 -13.56 -4.48 -1.51
N VAL A 248 -13.63 -3.23 -1.03
CA VAL A 248 -14.23 -2.10 -1.77
C VAL A 248 -13.26 -1.45 -2.76
N ARG A 249 -11.94 -1.66 -2.56
CA ARG A 249 -10.92 -1.20 -3.50
C ARG A 249 -10.92 0.32 -3.75
N ILE A 250 -10.93 1.14 -2.71
CA ILE A 250 -10.81 2.61 -2.82
C ILE A 250 -9.48 3.07 -2.21
N GLY A 251 -8.69 3.77 -3.00
CA GLY A 251 -7.55 4.58 -2.58
C GLY A 251 -7.73 6.04 -3.01
N TYR A 252 -6.97 6.92 -2.41
CA TYR A 252 -6.94 8.32 -2.81
C TYR A 252 -5.54 8.92 -2.71
N LEU A 253 -5.26 9.82 -3.66
CA LEU A 253 -4.05 10.59 -3.75
C LEU A 253 -4.41 12.06 -3.51
N LEU A 254 -3.74 12.70 -2.56
CA LEU A 254 -3.93 14.08 -2.17
C LEU A 254 -2.66 14.86 -2.48
N GLY A 255 -2.78 16.04 -3.06
CA GLY A 255 -1.67 16.93 -3.38
C GLY A 255 -2.15 18.29 -3.86
N THR A 256 -1.23 19.17 -4.28
CA THR A 256 -1.65 20.44 -4.87
C THR A 256 -2.57 20.21 -6.06
N ALA A 257 -3.62 21.03 -6.18
CA ALA A 257 -4.64 20.86 -7.22
C ALA A 257 -4.02 20.81 -8.64
N ALA A 258 -3.02 21.65 -8.90
CA ALA A 258 -2.32 21.67 -10.17
C ALA A 258 -1.69 20.31 -10.51
N LEU A 259 -0.95 19.69 -9.56
CA LEU A 259 -0.28 18.41 -9.78
C LEU A 259 -1.29 17.24 -9.87
N VAL A 260 -2.25 17.19 -8.95
CA VAL A 260 -3.27 16.12 -8.93
C VAL A 260 -4.10 16.14 -10.22
N ASN A 261 -4.48 17.32 -10.73
CA ASN A 261 -5.26 17.42 -11.97
C ASN A 261 -4.49 16.93 -13.21
N GLU A 262 -3.17 17.13 -13.27
CA GLU A 262 -2.37 16.58 -14.36
C GLU A 262 -2.32 15.04 -14.33
N ILE A 263 -2.05 14.45 -13.17
CA ILE A 263 -2.02 12.99 -13.00
C ILE A 263 -3.41 12.38 -13.25
N ASN A 264 -4.47 13.05 -12.81
CA ASN A 264 -5.84 12.60 -12.98
C ASN A 264 -6.29 12.44 -14.46
N LYS A 265 -5.61 13.08 -15.41
CA LYS A 265 -5.87 12.89 -16.85
C LYS A 265 -5.58 11.47 -17.34
N LEU A 266 -4.71 10.74 -16.63
CA LEU A 266 -4.36 9.34 -16.94
C LEU A 266 -5.35 8.33 -16.36
N ARG A 267 -6.20 8.77 -15.45
CA ARG A 267 -7.17 7.88 -14.78
C ARG A 267 -8.19 7.36 -15.81
N PRO A 268 -8.41 6.03 -15.88
CA PRO A 268 -9.45 5.48 -16.75
C PRO A 268 -10.83 6.09 -16.41
N PRO A 269 -11.66 6.39 -17.42
CA PRO A 269 -13.02 6.83 -17.15
C PRO A 269 -13.78 5.76 -16.37
N TYR A 270 -14.59 6.20 -15.41
CA TYR A 270 -15.43 5.30 -14.60
C TYR A 270 -14.68 4.25 -13.77
N ASN A 271 -13.40 4.48 -13.44
CA ASN A 271 -12.58 3.54 -12.68
C ASN A 271 -13.16 3.18 -11.30
N ILE A 272 -13.95 4.06 -10.69
CA ILE A 272 -14.65 3.80 -9.44
C ILE A 272 -16.09 3.42 -9.74
N SER A 273 -16.50 2.20 -9.36
CA SER A 273 -17.88 1.75 -9.54
C SER A 273 -18.83 2.46 -8.58
N THR A 274 -20.12 2.55 -8.95
CA THR A 274 -21.14 3.14 -8.09
C THR A 274 -21.32 2.38 -6.78
N LEU A 275 -21.19 1.04 -6.81
CA LEU A 275 -21.24 0.22 -5.59
C LEU A 275 -20.08 0.53 -4.65
N ASN A 276 -18.87 0.65 -5.19
CA ASN A 276 -17.68 0.94 -4.38
C ASN A 276 -17.75 2.36 -3.78
N ALA A 277 -18.22 3.33 -4.57
CA ALA A 277 -18.42 4.69 -4.09
C ALA A 277 -19.46 4.75 -2.97
N GLU A 278 -20.59 4.04 -3.11
CA GLU A 278 -21.63 3.97 -2.09
C GLU A 278 -21.15 3.30 -0.80
N CYS A 279 -20.42 2.17 -0.90
CA CYS A 279 -19.80 1.55 0.26
C CYS A 279 -18.85 2.49 1.00
N ALA A 280 -18.04 3.24 0.26
CA ALA A 280 -17.08 4.17 0.84
C ALA A 280 -17.77 5.38 1.50
N LEU A 281 -18.81 5.94 0.87
CA LEU A 281 -19.62 7.01 1.44
C LEU A 281 -20.27 6.57 2.75
N PHE A 282 -20.94 5.41 2.73
CA PHE A 282 -21.54 4.83 3.93
C PHE A 282 -20.54 4.66 5.07
N ALA A 283 -19.35 4.14 4.75
CA ALA A 283 -18.30 3.95 5.76
C ALA A 283 -17.77 5.27 6.33
N LEU A 284 -17.66 6.32 5.53
CA LEU A 284 -17.23 7.64 5.99
C LEU A 284 -18.31 8.34 6.84
N GLU A 285 -19.59 8.12 6.55
CA GLU A 285 -20.72 8.56 7.38
C GLU A 285 -20.70 7.90 8.77
N HIS A 286 -20.15 6.68 8.86
CA HIS A 286 -19.97 5.91 10.09
C HIS A 286 -18.51 5.81 10.53
N ALA A 287 -17.70 6.84 10.25
CA ALA A 287 -16.24 6.83 10.50
C ALA A 287 -15.87 6.61 11.97
N ASP A 288 -16.76 6.94 12.91
CA ASP A 288 -16.62 6.68 14.34
C ASP A 288 -16.55 5.18 14.67
N VAL A 289 -17.35 4.35 13.99
CA VAL A 289 -17.34 2.88 14.13
C VAL A 289 -15.97 2.33 13.73
N TYR A 290 -15.46 2.74 12.58
CA TYR A 290 -14.15 2.30 12.09
C TYR A 290 -13.00 2.85 12.93
N ARG A 291 -13.14 4.04 13.48
CA ARG A 291 -12.17 4.60 14.42
C ARG A 291 -12.10 3.76 15.71
N ALA A 292 -13.25 3.36 16.25
CA ALA A 292 -13.28 2.47 17.42
C ALA A 292 -12.63 1.10 17.13
N GLN A 293 -12.85 0.54 15.93
CA GLN A 293 -12.17 -0.68 15.49
C GLN A 293 -10.66 -0.50 15.37
N ALA A 294 -10.20 0.65 14.85
CA ALA A 294 -8.77 0.95 14.76
C ALA A 294 -8.11 1.08 16.15
N GLU A 295 -8.80 1.67 17.14
CA GLU A 295 -8.30 1.75 18.53
C GLU A 295 -8.23 0.36 19.18
N ASP A 296 -9.21 -0.51 18.93
CA ASP A 296 -9.13 -1.91 19.39
C ASP A 296 -7.91 -2.62 18.77
N ILE A 297 -7.70 -2.49 17.47
CA ILE A 297 -6.54 -3.08 16.77
C ILE A 297 -5.22 -2.56 17.36
N LYS A 298 -5.11 -1.27 17.69
CA LYS A 298 -3.91 -0.72 18.37
C LYS A 298 -3.69 -1.35 19.74
N THR A 299 -4.75 -1.55 20.48
CA THR A 299 -4.72 -2.23 21.79
C THR A 299 -4.27 -3.69 21.64
N GLN A 300 -4.90 -4.42 20.73
CA GLN A 300 -4.56 -5.81 20.42
C GLN A 300 -3.12 -5.94 19.90
N ARG A 301 -2.63 -4.99 19.11
CA ARG A 301 -1.24 -4.93 18.65
C ARG A 301 -0.26 -4.92 19.81
N THR A 302 -0.52 -4.10 20.82
CA THR A 302 0.34 -3.99 22.01
C THR A 302 0.37 -5.30 22.81
N VAL A 303 -0.81 -5.89 23.06
CA VAL A 303 -0.93 -7.16 23.76
C VAL A 303 -0.21 -8.28 23.00
N LEU A 304 -0.44 -8.36 21.67
CA LEU A 304 0.17 -9.35 20.81
C LEU A 304 1.70 -9.21 20.78
N ALA A 305 2.23 -7.99 20.68
CA ALA A 305 3.68 -7.74 20.67
C ALA A 305 4.34 -8.24 21.96
N LEU A 306 3.77 -7.94 23.12
CA LEU A 306 4.27 -8.40 24.41
C LEU A 306 4.24 -9.94 24.54
N ALA A 307 3.16 -10.57 24.10
CA ALA A 307 3.03 -12.03 24.14
C ALA A 307 4.08 -12.72 23.24
N VAL A 308 4.30 -12.22 22.03
CA VAL A 308 5.30 -12.76 21.10
C VAL A 308 6.73 -12.53 21.63
N GLN A 309 7.00 -11.39 22.26
CA GLN A 309 8.29 -11.14 22.93
C GLN A 309 8.53 -12.11 24.10
N ALA A 310 7.50 -12.41 24.90
CA ALA A 310 7.58 -13.37 26.00
C ALA A 310 7.89 -14.81 25.52
N MET A 311 7.59 -15.14 24.25
CA MET A 311 7.99 -16.41 23.60
C MET A 311 9.47 -16.41 23.14
N GLY A 312 10.24 -15.33 23.39
CA GLY A 312 11.65 -15.21 23.00
C GLY A 312 11.85 -14.72 21.55
N CYS A 313 10.83 -14.28 20.86
CA CYS A 313 10.96 -13.74 19.51
C CYS A 313 11.37 -12.27 19.53
N LYS A 314 12.19 -11.82 18.57
CA LYS A 314 12.45 -10.40 18.35
C LYS A 314 11.24 -9.78 17.65
N VAL A 315 10.67 -8.73 18.26
CA VAL A 315 9.56 -7.95 17.69
C VAL A 315 10.01 -6.50 17.56
N TRP A 316 9.78 -5.88 16.39
CA TRP A 316 10.06 -4.46 16.19
C TRP A 316 8.85 -3.59 16.55
N PRO A 317 9.08 -2.31 16.93
CA PRO A 317 7.99 -1.35 17.13
C PRO A 317 7.08 -1.26 15.91
N SER A 318 5.78 -1.06 16.14
CA SER A 318 4.78 -0.99 15.09
C SER A 318 3.83 0.19 15.28
N ASP A 319 3.58 0.91 14.21
CA ASP A 319 2.55 1.95 14.06
C ASP A 319 1.49 1.59 12.99
N SER A 320 1.36 0.30 12.66
CA SER A 320 0.34 -0.20 11.73
C SER A 320 -0.50 -1.32 12.37
N ASN A 321 -1.23 -2.09 11.59
CA ASN A 321 -1.96 -3.28 12.05
C ASN A 321 -1.18 -4.59 11.83
N ILE A 322 0.15 -4.52 11.81
CA ILE A 322 1.01 -5.68 11.66
C ILE A 322 2.19 -5.62 12.63
N LEU A 323 2.75 -6.78 12.95
CA LEU A 323 4.02 -6.91 13.65
C LEU A 323 5.04 -7.60 12.73
N LEU A 324 6.25 -7.07 12.69
CA LEU A 324 7.41 -7.78 12.14
C LEU A 324 8.07 -8.56 13.28
N VAL A 325 8.22 -9.87 13.08
CA VAL A 325 8.74 -10.79 14.09
C VAL A 325 9.86 -11.63 13.49
N ARG A 326 10.98 -11.76 14.19
CA ARG A 326 12.05 -12.70 13.80
C ARG A 326 12.01 -13.94 14.69
N VAL A 327 12.04 -15.09 14.05
CA VAL A 327 12.06 -16.43 14.68
C VAL A 327 13.34 -17.17 14.27
N ALA A 328 13.58 -18.35 14.85
CA ALA A 328 14.77 -19.15 14.52
C ALA A 328 14.75 -19.68 13.06
N ASP A 329 13.58 -20.16 12.60
CA ASP A 329 13.34 -20.66 11.25
C ASP A 329 11.95 -20.26 10.79
N ALA A 330 11.88 -19.18 10.00
CA ALA A 330 10.60 -18.65 9.54
C ALA A 330 9.90 -19.54 8.52
N ALA A 331 10.63 -20.37 7.77
CA ALA A 331 10.00 -21.28 6.80
C ALA A 331 9.30 -22.42 7.52
N LYS A 332 9.97 -23.04 8.47
CA LYS A 332 9.41 -24.12 9.32
C LYS A 332 8.24 -23.59 10.14
N THR A 333 8.41 -22.46 10.83
CA THR A 333 7.36 -21.86 11.66
C THR A 333 6.12 -21.51 10.84
N PHE A 334 6.29 -20.91 9.66
CA PHE A 334 5.20 -20.57 8.75
C PHE A 334 4.39 -21.81 8.32
N GLU A 335 5.07 -22.88 7.86
CA GLU A 335 4.37 -24.09 7.42
C GLU A 335 3.68 -24.79 8.60
N ALA A 336 4.30 -24.82 9.79
CA ALA A 336 3.69 -25.40 10.98
C ALA A 336 2.43 -24.62 11.44
N MET A 337 2.44 -23.30 11.42
CA MET A 337 1.27 -22.46 11.71
C MET A 337 0.16 -22.68 10.67
N LYS A 338 0.52 -22.77 9.40
CA LYS A 338 -0.43 -23.02 8.31
C LYS A 338 -1.14 -24.39 8.47
N LEU A 339 -0.40 -25.42 8.85
CA LEU A 339 -0.97 -26.74 9.16
C LEU A 339 -1.94 -26.72 10.35
N GLN A 340 -1.79 -25.74 11.26
CA GLN A 340 -2.71 -25.51 12.38
C GLN A 340 -3.87 -24.57 12.02
N GLY A 341 -4.04 -24.25 10.73
CA GLY A 341 -5.15 -23.42 10.26
C GLY A 341 -4.96 -21.91 10.48
N VAL A 342 -3.72 -21.43 10.68
CA VAL A 342 -3.41 -20.00 10.83
C VAL A 342 -2.51 -19.53 9.67
N LEU A 343 -3.02 -18.63 8.84
CA LEU A 343 -2.31 -18.10 7.69
C LEU A 343 -1.72 -16.71 8.01
N ILE A 344 -0.40 -16.64 8.06
CA ILE A 344 0.39 -15.41 8.20
C ILE A 344 1.23 -15.17 6.94
N LYS A 345 2.14 -14.19 6.95
CA LYS A 345 3.05 -13.95 5.83
C LYS A 345 4.50 -14.23 6.20
N ASN A 346 5.14 -15.15 5.48
CA ASN A 346 6.60 -15.28 5.52
C ASN A 346 7.22 -14.22 4.59
N VAL A 347 8.02 -13.30 5.14
CA VAL A 347 8.68 -12.21 4.41
C VAL A 347 10.19 -12.43 4.26
N SER A 348 10.72 -13.56 4.71
CA SER A 348 12.17 -13.84 4.79
C SER A 348 12.89 -13.72 3.45
N LYS A 349 12.19 -14.02 2.35
CA LYS A 349 12.77 -14.00 1.00
C LYS A 349 12.63 -12.65 0.28
N MET A 350 11.96 -11.68 0.90
CA MET A 350 11.71 -10.38 0.25
C MET A 350 12.95 -9.49 0.23
N HIS A 351 13.81 -9.58 1.24
CA HIS A 351 15.04 -8.81 1.35
C HIS A 351 16.01 -9.48 2.35
N PRO A 352 17.36 -9.38 2.19
CA PRO A 352 18.32 -9.98 3.13
C PRO A 352 18.12 -9.55 4.60
N LEU A 353 17.77 -8.30 4.86
CA LEU A 353 17.47 -7.79 6.22
C LEU A 353 16.28 -8.50 6.88
N LEU A 354 15.38 -9.11 6.10
CA LEU A 354 14.20 -9.84 6.57
C LEU A 354 14.49 -11.33 6.80
N HIS A 355 15.75 -11.75 6.81
CA HIS A 355 16.08 -13.15 7.08
C HIS A 355 15.41 -13.64 8.35
N ASN A 356 14.70 -14.78 8.26
CA ASN A 356 13.91 -15.39 9.34
C ASN A 356 12.82 -14.47 9.94
N CYS A 357 12.25 -13.56 9.14
CA CYS A 357 11.16 -12.70 9.58
C CYS A 357 9.80 -13.19 9.07
N LEU A 358 8.83 -13.11 9.96
CA LEU A 358 7.39 -13.30 9.71
C LEU A 358 6.68 -11.96 9.90
N ARG A 359 5.63 -11.73 9.11
CA ARG A 359 4.72 -10.60 9.27
C ARG A 359 3.38 -11.11 9.77
N LEU A 360 3.01 -10.70 10.97
CA LEU A 360 1.76 -11.06 11.64
C LEU A 360 0.77 -9.90 11.49
N THR A 361 -0.41 -10.15 10.94
CA THR A 361 -1.51 -9.17 10.98
C THR A 361 -2.20 -9.25 12.34
N VAL A 362 -2.53 -8.11 12.91
CA VAL A 362 -3.29 -8.03 14.15
C VAL A 362 -4.76 -8.35 13.85
N GLY A 363 -5.26 -9.44 14.41
CA GLY A 363 -6.64 -9.89 14.32
C GLY A 363 -7.50 -9.42 15.47
N THR A 364 -8.70 -9.97 15.58
CA THR A 364 -9.54 -9.89 16.79
C THR A 364 -8.84 -10.58 17.96
N ALA A 365 -9.28 -10.33 19.20
CA ALA A 365 -8.73 -11.01 20.38
C ALA A 365 -8.74 -12.54 20.25
N THR A 366 -9.82 -13.11 19.67
CA THR A 366 -9.94 -14.55 19.44
C THR A 366 -8.93 -15.04 18.38
N GLU A 367 -8.81 -14.35 17.24
CA GLU A 367 -7.85 -14.68 16.19
C GLU A 367 -6.40 -14.56 16.66
N ASN A 368 -6.10 -13.53 17.47
CA ASN A 368 -4.79 -13.34 18.09
C ASN A 368 -4.45 -14.47 19.05
N THR A 369 -5.41 -14.95 19.86
CA THR A 369 -5.21 -16.12 20.73
C THR A 369 -4.88 -17.35 19.93
N GLN A 370 -5.64 -17.64 18.87
CA GLN A 370 -5.38 -18.79 17.97
C GLN A 370 -4.01 -18.65 17.28
N MET A 371 -3.63 -17.45 16.86
CA MET A 371 -2.31 -17.19 16.27
C MET A 371 -1.18 -17.42 17.28
N LEU A 372 -1.32 -16.94 18.52
CA LEU A 372 -0.32 -17.15 19.59
C LEU A 372 -0.15 -18.63 19.92
N ASP A 373 -1.26 -19.37 20.07
CA ASP A 373 -1.22 -20.80 20.33
C ASP A 373 -0.52 -21.58 19.20
N ALA A 374 -0.83 -21.22 17.94
CA ALA A 374 -0.19 -21.82 16.80
C ALA A 374 1.30 -21.46 16.71
N LEU A 375 1.67 -20.21 16.97
CA LEU A 375 3.07 -19.76 16.98
C LEU A 375 3.86 -20.47 18.08
N GLN A 376 3.36 -20.53 19.31
CA GLN A 376 4.04 -21.21 20.42
C GLN A 376 4.35 -22.68 20.14
N LYS A 377 3.42 -23.39 19.48
CA LYS A 377 3.62 -24.80 19.10
C LYS A 377 4.56 -24.97 17.88
N SER A 378 4.84 -23.89 17.16
CA SER A 378 5.63 -23.90 15.92
C SER A 378 7.07 -23.41 16.10
N LEU A 379 7.40 -22.80 17.24
CA LEU A 379 8.76 -22.35 17.60
C LEU A 379 9.59 -23.53 18.10
#